data_b8f618f4257520f11031b81f098d93a3
#
_entry.id   b8f618f4257520f11031b81f098d93a3
#
_cell.length_a   1.000
_cell.length_b   1.000
_cell.length_c   1.000
_cell.angle_alpha   90.00
_cell.angle_beta   90.00
_cell.angle_gamma   90.00
#
_symmetry.space_group_name_H-M   'P 1'
#
loop_
_entity.id
_entity.type
_entity.pdbx_description
1 polymer ?
#
loop_
_entity_poly.entity_id
_entity_poly.type
_entity_poly.pdbx_seq_one_letter_code
_entity_poly.pdbx_strand_id
1 'polypeptide(L)'
;MKSKNLSEKILRSVKSKGFKYIELPSVIEANHIVQRSGENFRKFIFSFTDQNGSELCLRPDLTIVSCLRYLENNLKGKEKIFYSGQAYRKSQNKKDSIIRNQIGFEIIGSKDEKNDDK
;
A
#
# COMPACT_ATOMS: atom_id res chain seq x y z
N MET A 1 -8.53 4.56 21.32
CA MET A 1 -9.74 5.24 21.06
C MET A 1 -9.58 6.55 20.39
N LYS A 2 -8.75 7.40 20.92
CA LYS A 2 -8.54 8.68 20.29
C LYS A 2 -7.99 8.52 18.89
N SER A 3 -7.06 7.59 18.71
CA SER A 3 -6.49 7.44 17.39
C SER A 3 -7.52 6.90 16.41
N LYS A 4 -8.44 6.08 16.91
CA LYS A 4 -9.48 5.56 16.05
C LYS A 4 -10.42 6.68 15.63
N ASN A 5 -10.80 7.55 16.56
CA ASN A 5 -11.68 8.66 16.23
C ASN A 5 -11.00 9.59 15.24
N LEU A 6 -9.70 9.82 15.42
CA LEU A 6 -8.98 10.68 14.53
C LEU A 6 -8.95 10.08 13.13
N SER A 7 -8.72 8.77 13.04
CA SER A 7 -8.71 8.11 11.73
C SER A 7 -10.05 8.22 11.04
N GLU A 8 -11.13 8.06 11.79
CA GLU A 8 -12.45 8.17 11.20
C GLU A 8 -12.72 9.56 10.68
N LYS A 9 -12.25 10.58 11.38
CA LYS A 9 -12.44 11.94 10.93
C LYS A 9 -11.67 12.19 9.65
N ILE A 10 -10.44 11.69 9.58
CA ILE A 10 -9.63 11.86 8.39
C ILE A 10 -10.30 11.16 7.20
N LEU A 11 -10.76 9.93 7.41
CA LEU A 11 -11.39 9.20 6.34
C LEU A 11 -12.64 9.89 5.82
N ARG A 12 -13.44 10.44 6.73
CA ARG A 12 -14.63 11.13 6.33
C ARG A 12 -14.29 12.37 5.51
N SER A 13 -13.27 13.11 5.96
CA SER A 13 -12.86 14.31 5.28
C SER A 13 -12.39 13.99 3.86
N VAL A 14 -11.61 12.93 3.71
CA VAL A 14 -11.07 12.56 2.43
C VAL A 14 -12.20 12.14 1.47
N LYS A 15 -13.16 11.41 2.00
CA LYS A 15 -14.27 10.99 1.18
C LYS A 15 -15.07 12.19 0.67
N SER A 16 -15.25 13.18 1.52
CA SER A 16 -16.04 14.34 1.12
C SER A 16 -15.32 15.14 0.04
N LYS A 17 -14.03 14.92 -0.14
CA LYS A 17 -13.29 15.61 -1.18
C LYS A 17 -13.19 14.79 -2.46
N GLY A 18 -13.95 13.73 -2.55
CA GLY A 18 -14.00 12.97 -3.79
C GLY A 18 -13.04 11.81 -3.90
N PHE A 19 -12.38 11.47 -2.80
CA PHE A 19 -11.48 10.32 -2.82
C PHE A 19 -12.28 9.05 -2.58
N LYS A 20 -11.94 8.02 -3.32
CA LYS A 20 -12.63 6.75 -3.22
C LYS A 20 -11.80 5.77 -2.42
N TYR A 21 -12.42 5.07 -1.50
CA TYR A 21 -11.70 4.09 -0.69
C TYR A 21 -11.43 2.84 -1.51
N ILE A 22 -10.19 2.36 -1.43
CA ILE A 22 -9.79 1.14 -2.14
C ILE A 22 -9.31 0.14 -1.12
N GLU A 23 -9.77 -1.10 -1.25
CA GLU A 23 -9.34 -2.16 -0.37
C GLU A 23 -8.11 -2.79 -1.02
N LEU A 24 -7.01 -2.82 -0.32
CA LEU A 24 -5.78 -3.39 -0.86
C LEU A 24 -5.55 -4.79 -0.27
N PRO A 25 -4.98 -5.70 -1.05
CA PRO A 25 -4.76 -7.07 -0.54
C PRO A 25 -3.71 -7.11 0.56
N SER A 26 -3.91 -7.99 1.52
CA SER A 26 -2.98 -8.13 2.63
C SER A 26 -1.80 -9.03 2.27
N VAL A 27 -2.03 -9.96 1.35
CA VAL A 27 -1.02 -10.92 0.95
C VAL A 27 -0.72 -10.70 -0.53
N ILE A 28 0.54 -10.60 -0.87
CA ILE A 28 0.93 -10.34 -2.25
C ILE A 28 2.13 -11.20 -2.58
N GLU A 29 2.50 -11.27 -3.86
CA GLU A 29 3.65 -12.06 -4.25
C GLU A 29 4.92 -11.35 -3.84
N ALA A 30 5.80 -12.09 -3.16
CA ALA A 30 7.02 -11.50 -2.65
C ALA A 30 7.90 -10.95 -3.77
N ASN A 31 7.87 -11.61 -4.92
CA ASN A 31 8.69 -11.19 -6.02
C ASN A 31 8.38 -9.76 -6.48
N HIS A 32 7.12 -9.37 -6.43
CA HIS A 32 6.76 -8.03 -6.83
C HIS A 32 7.39 -6.98 -5.91
N ILE A 33 7.47 -7.30 -4.63
CA ILE A 33 8.04 -6.37 -3.67
C ILE A 33 9.55 -6.30 -3.86
N VAL A 34 10.19 -7.46 -4.04
CA VAL A 34 11.63 -7.51 -4.16
C VAL A 34 12.09 -6.80 -5.43
N GLN A 35 11.34 -6.95 -6.50
CA GLN A 35 11.72 -6.27 -7.74
C GLN A 35 11.67 -4.77 -7.62
N ARG A 36 10.72 -4.25 -6.85
CA ARG A 36 10.61 -2.81 -6.71
C ARG A 36 11.55 -2.26 -5.65
N SER A 37 11.73 -2.97 -4.57
CA SER A 37 12.46 -2.45 -3.43
C SER A 37 13.88 -2.98 -3.30
N GLY A 38 14.23 -3.95 -4.14
CA GLY A 38 15.58 -4.52 -4.09
C GLY A 38 15.66 -5.73 -3.20
N GLU A 39 16.65 -6.58 -3.48
CA GLU A 39 16.82 -7.83 -2.76
C GLU A 39 17.05 -7.61 -1.25
N ASN A 40 17.68 -6.49 -0.90
CA ASN A 40 17.92 -6.24 0.51
C ASN A 40 16.65 -6.07 1.31
N PHE A 41 15.56 -5.74 0.66
CA PHE A 41 14.32 -5.54 1.35
C PHE A 41 13.71 -6.85 1.83
N ARG A 42 14.20 -7.97 1.28
CA ARG A 42 13.68 -9.28 1.63
C ARG A 42 13.78 -9.54 3.14
N LYS A 43 14.76 -8.96 3.78
CA LYS A 43 14.93 -9.19 5.21
C LYS A 43 13.86 -8.53 6.08
N PHE A 44 13.06 -7.64 5.47
CA PHE A 44 12.02 -6.96 6.22
C PHE A 44 10.64 -7.57 6.03
N ILE A 45 10.46 -8.47 5.08
CA ILE A 45 9.13 -8.99 4.79
C ILE A 45 8.91 -10.34 5.46
N PHE A 46 7.63 -10.59 5.79
CA PHE A 46 7.22 -11.89 6.32
C PHE A 46 6.74 -12.70 5.13
N SER A 47 7.53 -13.66 4.69
CA SER A 47 7.17 -14.42 3.52
C SER A 47 6.85 -15.86 3.88
N PHE A 48 6.10 -16.50 3.01
CA PHE A 48 5.73 -17.89 3.19
C PHE A 48 5.41 -18.47 1.82
N THR A 49 5.29 -19.79 1.76
CA THR A 49 5.02 -20.46 0.50
C THR A 49 3.58 -20.96 0.52
N ASP A 50 2.84 -20.71 -0.55
CA ASP A 50 1.47 -21.18 -0.59
C ASP A 50 1.44 -22.61 -1.09
N GLN A 51 0.24 -23.18 -1.21
CA GLN A 51 0.08 -24.57 -1.58
C GLN A 51 0.57 -24.87 -3.00
N ASN A 52 0.74 -23.87 -3.82
CA ASN A 52 1.19 -24.05 -5.18
C ASN A 52 2.69 -23.81 -5.33
N GLY A 53 3.37 -23.56 -4.24
CA GLY A 53 4.80 -23.32 -4.31
C GLY A 53 5.21 -21.88 -4.57
N SER A 54 4.26 -20.97 -4.60
CA SER A 54 4.60 -19.56 -4.83
C SER A 54 5.00 -18.89 -3.54
N GLU A 55 5.97 -18.02 -3.60
CA GLU A 55 6.39 -17.29 -2.41
C GLU A 55 5.50 -16.05 -2.28
N LEU A 56 4.79 -15.95 -1.17
CA LEU A 56 3.92 -14.83 -0.89
C LEU A 56 4.45 -14.11 0.33
N CYS A 57 3.99 -12.90 0.56
CA CYS A 57 4.38 -12.19 1.77
C CYS A 57 3.24 -11.31 2.24
N LEU A 58 3.32 -10.92 3.52
CA LEU A 58 2.38 -9.96 4.06
C LEU A 58 2.82 -8.60 3.55
N ARG A 59 1.88 -7.76 3.23
CA ARG A 59 2.21 -6.45 2.67
C ARG A 59 3.05 -5.64 3.65
N PRO A 60 4.21 -5.18 3.22
CA PRO A 60 5.10 -4.42 4.10
C PRO A 60 4.83 -2.93 4.04
N ASP A 61 4.03 -2.50 3.06
CA ASP A 61 3.81 -1.07 2.86
C ASP A 61 2.61 -0.93 1.93
N LEU A 62 1.63 -0.15 2.34
CA LEU A 62 0.42 0.01 1.55
C LEU A 62 0.67 0.78 0.26
N THR A 63 1.61 1.72 0.29
CA THR A 63 1.89 2.50 -0.90
C THR A 63 2.41 1.62 -2.03
N ILE A 64 3.28 0.67 -1.70
CA ILE A 64 3.80 -0.24 -2.71
C ILE A 64 2.67 -1.08 -3.28
N VAL A 65 1.78 -1.57 -2.43
CA VAL A 65 0.67 -2.40 -2.89
C VAL A 65 -0.26 -1.60 -3.78
N SER A 66 -0.50 -0.35 -3.43
CA SER A 66 -1.35 0.52 -4.23
C SER A 66 -0.74 0.72 -5.62
N CYS A 67 0.56 0.89 -5.66
CA CYS A 67 1.27 1.06 -6.91
C CYS A 67 1.15 -0.19 -7.78
N LEU A 68 1.32 -1.37 -7.17
CA LEU A 68 1.20 -2.61 -7.90
C LEU A 68 -0.21 -2.80 -8.45
N ARG A 69 -1.22 -2.43 -7.64
CA ARG A 69 -2.59 -2.54 -8.08
C ARG A 69 -2.83 -1.71 -9.34
N TYR A 70 -2.31 -0.49 -9.33
CA TYR A 70 -2.48 0.40 -10.46
C TYR A 70 -1.82 -0.18 -11.71
N LEU A 71 -0.63 -0.70 -11.57
CA LEU A 71 0.09 -1.25 -12.70
C LEU A 71 -0.54 -2.54 -13.22
N GLU A 72 -0.93 -3.42 -12.31
CA GLU A 72 -1.50 -4.70 -12.72
C GLU A 72 -2.83 -4.56 -13.41
N ASN A 73 -3.62 -3.60 -13.00
CA ASN A 73 -4.92 -3.42 -13.60
C ASN A 73 -4.88 -2.51 -14.82
N ASN A 74 -3.68 -2.02 -15.14
CA ASN A 74 -3.51 -1.20 -16.32
C ASN A 74 -4.51 -0.06 -16.33
N LEU A 75 -4.69 0.57 -15.18
CA LEU A 75 -5.66 1.63 -15.05
C LEU A 75 -5.25 2.88 -15.82
N LYS A 76 -6.24 3.59 -16.31
CA LYS A 76 -6.00 4.81 -17.06
C LYS A 76 -6.91 5.90 -16.54
N GLY A 77 -6.53 7.13 -16.82
CA GLY A 77 -7.32 8.24 -16.39
C GLY A 77 -7.00 8.63 -14.96
N LYS A 78 -7.66 9.66 -14.49
CA LYS A 78 -7.40 10.15 -13.16
C LYS A 78 -8.16 9.39 -12.11
N GLU A 79 -7.52 9.12 -11.01
CA GLU A 79 -8.15 8.48 -9.87
C GLU A 79 -7.72 9.20 -8.62
N LYS A 80 -8.67 9.45 -7.73
CA LYS A 80 -8.36 9.96 -6.40
C LYS A 80 -8.76 8.85 -5.47
N ILE A 81 -7.79 8.24 -4.81
CA ILE A 81 -8.08 7.11 -3.94
C ILE A 81 -7.44 7.29 -2.58
N PHE A 82 -7.98 6.59 -1.61
CA PHE A 82 -7.35 6.53 -0.31
C PHE A 82 -7.50 5.11 0.21
N TYR A 83 -6.64 4.75 1.11
CA TYR A 83 -6.64 3.42 1.68
C TYR A 83 -6.11 3.47 3.10
N SER A 84 -6.47 2.49 3.88
CA SER A 84 -5.95 2.39 5.22
C SER A 84 -5.86 0.92 5.56
N GLY A 85 -4.98 0.58 6.46
CA GLY A 85 -4.84 -0.79 6.89
C GLY A 85 -3.53 -0.99 7.59
N GLN A 86 -3.23 -2.25 7.85
CA GLN A 86 -2.01 -2.59 8.56
C GLN A 86 -0.96 -3.09 7.58
N ALA A 87 0.26 -2.71 7.83
CA ALA A 87 1.40 -3.21 7.09
C ALA A 87 2.26 -3.98 8.08
N TYR A 88 3.04 -4.93 7.59
CA TYR A 88 3.78 -5.84 8.43
C TYR A 88 5.23 -5.91 7.99
N ARG A 89 6.15 -5.57 8.88
CA ARG A 89 7.57 -5.62 8.60
C ARG A 89 8.30 -6.24 9.76
N LYS A 90 9.34 -7.01 9.45
CA LYS A 90 10.20 -7.50 10.50
C LYS A 90 11.01 -6.33 11.00
N SER A 91 11.28 -6.31 12.28
CA SER A 91 12.05 -5.24 12.87
C SER A 91 13.33 -5.81 13.44
N GLN A 92 14.42 -5.06 13.31
CA GLN A 92 15.67 -5.49 13.88
C GLN A 92 15.74 -5.07 15.34
N ASN A 93 14.85 -4.18 15.75
CA ASN A 93 14.82 -3.72 17.12
C ASN A 93 13.60 -4.36 17.78
N LYS A 94 13.83 -5.15 18.81
CA LYS A 94 12.74 -5.84 19.48
C LYS A 94 11.67 -4.94 20.05
N LYS A 95 12.00 -3.71 20.28
CA LYS A 95 11.03 -2.79 20.84
C LYS A 95 10.07 -2.22 19.80
N ASP A 96 10.43 -2.34 18.53
CA ASP A 96 9.57 -1.81 17.50
C ASP A 96 8.46 -2.78 17.19
N SER A 97 7.30 -2.24 16.87
CA SER A 97 6.18 -3.08 16.48
C SER A 97 6.39 -3.60 15.06
N ILE A 98 5.97 -4.82 14.81
CA ILE A 98 6.03 -5.38 13.47
C ILE A 98 4.77 -5.01 12.69
N ILE A 99 3.78 -4.43 13.36
CA ILE A 99 2.55 -4.01 12.73
C ILE A 99 2.48 -2.49 12.71
N ARG A 100 2.22 -1.92 11.56
CA ARG A 100 2.10 -0.49 11.41
C ARG A 100 0.79 -0.15 10.77
N ASN A 101 0.10 0.84 11.31
CA ASN A 101 -1.15 1.28 10.72
C ASN A 101 -0.83 2.41 9.76
N GLN A 102 -1.33 2.31 8.56
CA GLN A 102 -1.04 3.28 7.51
C GLN A 102 -2.31 3.79 6.86
N ILE A 103 -2.26 5.05 6.46
CA ILE A 103 -3.35 5.66 5.71
C ILE A 103 -2.64 6.39 4.57
N GLY A 104 -3.11 6.20 3.37
CA GLY A 104 -2.52 6.87 2.23
C GLY A 104 -3.56 7.48 1.32
N PHE A 105 -3.15 8.53 0.61
CA PHE A 105 -4.01 9.18 -0.36
C PHE A 105 -3.22 9.34 -1.64
N GLU A 106 -3.84 9.10 -2.77
CA GLU A 106 -3.12 9.24 -4.03
C GLU A 106 -4.03 9.79 -5.11
N ILE A 107 -3.44 10.60 -5.97
CA ILE A 107 -4.10 11.06 -7.17
C ILE A 107 -3.28 10.45 -8.29
N ILE A 108 -3.85 9.48 -8.98
CA ILE A 108 -3.12 8.66 -9.91
C ILE A 108 -3.63 8.81 -11.32
N GLY A 109 -2.76 8.54 -12.24
CA GLY A 109 -3.17 8.37 -13.62
C GLY A 109 -3.43 9.63 -14.38
N SER A 110 -2.98 10.72 -13.88
CA SER A 110 -3.24 11.95 -14.57
C SER A 110 -2.28 12.15 -15.70
N LYS A 111 -2.83 12.19 -16.90
CA LYS A 111 -2.03 12.46 -18.01
C LYS A 111 -1.76 13.86 -18.08
N ASP A 112 -2.53 14.62 -17.39
CA ASP A 112 -2.34 16.01 -17.46
C ASP A 112 -1.04 16.42 -16.89
N GLU A 113 -0.46 15.56 -16.15
CA GLU A 113 0.76 15.92 -15.61
C GLU A 113 1.73 16.24 -16.62
N LYS A 114 1.73 15.50 -17.67
CA LYS A 114 2.69 15.74 -18.63
C LYS A 114 2.40 17.03 -19.23
N ASN A 115 1.22 17.44 -19.26
CA ASN A 115 0.92 18.69 -19.85
C ASN A 115 1.25 19.73 -18.87
N ASP A 116 1.08 19.44 -17.63
CA ASP A 116 1.37 20.42 -16.64
C ASP A 116 2.82 20.60 -16.48
N ASP A 117 3.55 19.67 -16.89
CA ASP A 117 4.93 19.77 -16.80
C ASP A 117 5.48 20.93 -17.45
N LYS A 118 4.80 21.47 -18.30
CA LYS A 118 5.35 22.52 -18.99
C LYS A 118 5.25 23.74 -18.33
#